data_88eac73d3934962c36173bdb610f2b0b
#
_entry.id   88eac73d3934962c36173bdb610f2b0b
#
_cell.length_a   1.000
_cell.length_b   1.000
_cell.length_c   1.000
_cell.angle_alpha   90.00
_cell.angle_beta   90.00
_cell.angle_gamma   90.00
#
_symmetry.space_group_name_H-M   'P 1'
#
loop_
_entity.id
_entity.type
_entity.pdbx_description
1 polymer ?
#
loop_
_entity_poly.entity_id
_entity_poly.type
_entity_poly.pdbx_seq_one_letter_code
_entity_poly.pdbx_strand_id
1 'polypeptide(L)'
;MTSPAHFAKVPAVPRRKNGVLEDLIDLPWWFSLVVAAVVFFGIRWLLPAFAGSNMFLRPLAGAIQPVAWVFTLPFLITAAFAGLRAARRRGLLDSQRGLETLRALSWQDFERLVGEAYRRRGYAVEEVGGSSPDGGVDLALYTGGRKTVVQCKRWRTAQVGVSLVRELYGVMVAEKAERAIFVTSGTFTGEANAFARGKPLELVDGEALAKLVEGVQPSKTMQAATATPACPKCGGEMVQRIAKRGAQAGKTFWGCRLYPKCHGVRDGT
;
A
#
# COMPACT_ATOMS: atom_id res chain seq x y z
N MET A 1 -28.57 43.39 25.56
CA MET A 1 -28.06 43.68 24.20
C MET A 1 -26.73 42.94 24.06
N THR A 2 -26.78 41.71 23.61
CA THR A 2 -25.60 40.86 23.40
C THR A 2 -25.33 40.76 21.90
N SER A 3 -24.19 41.28 21.49
CA SER A 3 -23.69 41.30 20.10
C SER A 3 -23.43 39.87 19.55
N PRO A 4 -23.86 39.54 18.34
CA PRO A 4 -23.57 38.21 17.76
C PRO A 4 -22.10 38.13 17.34
N ALA A 5 -21.43 37.09 17.82
CA ALA A 5 -20.07 36.79 17.44
C ALA A 5 -19.94 36.54 15.92
N HIS A 6 -19.10 37.32 15.29
CA HIS A 6 -18.68 37.15 13.90
C HIS A 6 -17.92 35.83 13.74
N PHE A 7 -18.60 34.80 13.21
CA PHE A 7 -17.90 33.62 12.72
C PHE A 7 -17.09 34.02 11.48
N ALA A 8 -15.80 34.14 11.66
CA ALA A 8 -14.85 34.36 10.57
C ALA A 8 -14.93 33.14 9.60
N LYS A 9 -15.29 33.42 8.36
CA LYS A 9 -15.35 32.46 7.26
C LYS A 9 -13.95 31.94 7.02
N VAL A 10 -13.66 30.70 7.45
CA VAL A 10 -12.39 30.03 7.18
C VAL A 10 -12.26 29.91 5.65
N PRO A 11 -11.19 30.43 5.06
CA PRO A 11 -11.00 30.34 3.61
C PRO A 11 -10.84 28.88 3.23
N ALA A 12 -11.56 28.43 2.20
CA ALA A 12 -11.41 27.11 1.62
C ALA A 12 -9.97 26.98 1.10
N VAL A 13 -9.22 26.02 1.67
CA VAL A 13 -7.86 25.70 1.25
C VAL A 13 -7.91 25.26 -0.23
N PRO A 14 -7.14 25.89 -1.13
CA PRO A 14 -7.12 25.50 -2.52
C PRO A 14 -6.55 24.08 -2.62
N ARG A 15 -7.35 23.15 -3.11
CA ARG A 15 -6.96 21.76 -3.44
C ARG A 15 -5.77 21.85 -4.40
N ARG A 16 -4.59 21.45 -3.96
CA ARG A 16 -3.39 21.39 -4.81
C ARG A 16 -3.76 20.47 -5.97
N LYS A 17 -3.79 21.00 -7.19
CA LYS A 17 -3.96 20.20 -8.41
C LYS A 17 -2.70 19.35 -8.52
N ASN A 18 -2.79 18.11 -8.09
CA ASN A 18 -1.76 17.13 -8.36
C ASN A 18 -1.61 17.06 -9.87
N GLY A 19 -0.38 17.08 -10.37
CA GLY A 19 -0.14 16.95 -11.79
C GLY A 19 -0.61 15.58 -12.27
N VAL A 20 -1.02 15.46 -13.54
CA VAL A 20 -1.47 14.20 -14.16
C VAL A 20 -0.49 13.06 -13.92
N LEU A 21 0.79 13.35 -13.74
CA LEU A 21 1.84 12.39 -13.40
C LEU A 21 1.74 11.85 -11.95
N GLU A 22 1.27 12.67 -11.00
CA GLU A 22 1.06 12.23 -9.61
C GLU A 22 -0.16 11.32 -9.51
N ASP A 23 -1.24 11.63 -10.23
CA ASP A 23 -2.42 10.77 -10.31
C ASP A 23 -2.12 9.41 -10.97
N LEU A 24 -1.19 9.37 -11.94
CA LEU A 24 -0.72 8.13 -12.58
C LEU A 24 0.14 7.25 -11.65
N ILE A 25 0.83 7.85 -10.67
CA ILE A 25 1.68 7.12 -9.71
C ILE A 25 0.82 6.40 -8.65
N ASP A 26 -0.39 6.90 -8.37
CA ASP A 26 -1.32 6.29 -7.41
C ASP A 26 -2.19 5.18 -8.01
N LEU A 27 -2.19 5.06 -9.35
CA LEU A 27 -2.83 3.94 -10.03
C LEU A 27 -2.05 2.63 -9.83
N PRO A 28 -2.73 1.48 -9.86
CA PRO A 28 -2.07 0.18 -9.78
C PRO A 28 -0.97 0.04 -10.85
N TRP A 29 0.18 -0.49 -10.48
CA TRP A 29 1.35 -0.63 -11.36
C TRP A 29 1.06 -1.26 -12.74
N TRP A 30 0.08 -2.17 -12.79
CA TRP A 30 -0.34 -2.81 -14.03
C TRP A 30 -1.03 -1.84 -15.01
N PHE A 31 -1.66 -0.75 -14.49
CA PHE A 31 -2.30 0.26 -15.35
C PHE A 31 -1.26 0.97 -16.23
N SER A 32 -0.12 1.34 -15.67
CA SER A 32 0.98 1.94 -16.43
C SER A 32 1.50 0.98 -17.51
N LEU A 33 1.49 -0.33 -17.28
CA LEU A 33 1.85 -1.33 -18.28
C LEU A 33 0.82 -1.41 -19.41
N VAL A 34 -0.48 -1.33 -19.08
CA VAL A 34 -1.55 -1.29 -20.10
C VAL A 34 -1.40 -0.04 -20.97
N VAL A 35 -1.15 1.13 -20.36
CA VAL A 35 -0.92 2.38 -21.10
C VAL A 35 0.31 2.27 -21.99
N ALA A 36 1.41 1.69 -21.48
CA ALA A 36 2.62 1.44 -22.27
C ALA A 36 2.31 0.56 -23.51
N ALA A 37 1.55 -0.51 -23.31
CA ALA A 37 1.14 -1.40 -24.40
C ALA A 37 0.26 -0.66 -25.42
N VAL A 38 -0.75 0.10 -24.98
CA VAL A 38 -1.62 0.87 -25.86
C VAL A 38 -0.83 1.90 -26.68
N VAL A 39 0.12 2.61 -26.06
CA VAL A 39 1.00 3.55 -26.75
C VAL A 39 1.87 2.84 -27.76
N PHE A 40 2.48 1.72 -27.40
CA PHE A 40 3.33 0.94 -28.30
C PHE A 40 2.57 0.44 -29.53
N PHE A 41 1.44 -0.23 -29.30
CA PHE A 41 0.60 -0.79 -30.39
C PHE A 41 -0.03 0.32 -31.23
N GLY A 42 -0.43 1.44 -30.62
CA GLY A 42 -0.93 2.60 -31.30
C GLY A 42 0.09 3.18 -32.30
N ILE A 43 1.32 3.39 -31.85
CA ILE A 43 2.38 3.92 -32.71
C ILE A 43 2.81 2.87 -33.76
N ARG A 44 2.86 1.59 -33.40
CA ARG A 44 3.39 0.54 -34.27
C ARG A 44 2.43 0.15 -35.40
N TRP A 45 1.10 0.17 -35.14
CA TRP A 45 0.09 -0.32 -36.07
C TRP A 45 -1.01 0.69 -36.45
N LEU A 46 -1.57 1.44 -35.47
CA LEU A 46 -2.61 2.42 -35.79
C LEU A 46 -2.08 3.61 -36.57
N LEU A 47 -0.94 4.17 -36.12
CA LEU A 47 -0.36 5.36 -36.77
C LEU A 47 -0.11 5.14 -38.26
N PRO A 48 0.54 4.07 -38.75
CA PRO A 48 0.71 3.83 -40.17
C PRO A 48 -0.61 3.54 -40.91
N ALA A 49 -1.61 2.92 -40.26
CA ALA A 49 -2.90 2.70 -40.82
C ALA A 49 -3.64 4.02 -41.12
N PHE A 50 -3.61 4.99 -40.21
CA PHE A 50 -4.19 6.30 -40.41
C PHE A 50 -3.35 7.19 -41.33
N ALA A 51 -2.04 7.01 -41.39
CA ALA A 51 -1.14 7.79 -42.25
C ALA A 51 -1.19 7.32 -43.73
N GLY A 52 -1.77 6.18 -44.02
CA GLY A 52 -1.70 5.53 -45.33
C GLY A 52 -2.23 6.34 -46.50
N SER A 53 -3.17 7.29 -46.31
CA SER A 53 -3.74 8.17 -47.30
C SER A 53 -3.19 9.60 -47.33
N ASN A 54 -2.42 10.00 -46.31
CA ASN A 54 -1.91 11.35 -46.18
C ASN A 54 -0.42 11.45 -46.54
N MET A 55 -0.11 12.21 -47.60
CA MET A 55 1.23 12.43 -48.14
C MET A 55 2.21 13.02 -47.10
N PHE A 56 1.70 13.84 -46.16
CA PHE A 56 2.49 14.49 -45.11
C PHE A 56 2.72 13.61 -43.87
N LEU A 57 1.75 12.73 -43.53
CA LEU A 57 1.83 11.90 -42.33
C LEU A 57 2.64 10.62 -42.52
N ARG A 58 2.72 10.13 -43.76
CA ARG A 58 3.42 8.87 -44.10
C ARG A 58 4.91 8.89 -43.76
N PRO A 59 5.73 9.93 -44.10
CA PRO A 59 7.12 9.97 -43.76
C PRO A 59 7.33 10.10 -42.23
N LEU A 60 6.44 10.86 -41.54
CA LEU A 60 6.50 11.01 -40.09
C LEU A 60 6.18 9.68 -39.37
N ALA A 61 5.16 8.95 -39.80
CA ALA A 61 4.84 7.63 -39.26
C ALA A 61 6.00 6.64 -39.45
N GLY A 62 6.67 6.65 -40.61
CA GLY A 62 7.85 5.84 -40.90
C GLY A 62 9.06 6.17 -40.00
N ALA A 63 9.25 7.45 -39.66
CA ALA A 63 10.35 7.87 -38.79
C ALA A 63 10.10 7.52 -37.31
N ILE A 64 8.85 7.59 -36.84
CA ILE A 64 8.50 7.35 -35.41
C ILE A 64 8.35 5.84 -35.12
N GLN A 65 7.92 5.04 -36.10
CA GLN A 65 7.65 3.61 -35.94
C GLN A 65 8.84 2.81 -35.36
N PRO A 66 10.11 2.95 -35.80
CA PRO A 66 11.25 2.22 -35.25
C PRO A 66 11.61 2.64 -33.82
N VAL A 67 11.24 3.87 -33.40
CA VAL A 67 11.52 4.41 -32.07
C VAL A 67 10.29 4.37 -31.14
N ALA A 68 9.23 3.66 -31.51
CA ALA A 68 8.00 3.54 -30.72
C ALA A 68 8.25 3.07 -29.27
N TRP A 69 9.25 2.23 -29.04
CA TRP A 69 9.65 1.76 -27.73
C TRP A 69 10.14 2.87 -26.80
N VAL A 70 10.73 3.97 -27.34
CA VAL A 70 11.19 5.11 -26.54
C VAL A 70 10.02 5.78 -25.84
N PHE A 71 8.87 5.88 -26.50
CA PHE A 71 7.67 6.50 -25.93
C PHE A 71 7.02 5.63 -24.84
N THR A 72 7.38 4.34 -24.74
CA THR A 72 6.90 3.47 -23.67
C THR A 72 7.75 3.53 -22.41
N LEU A 73 9.01 3.99 -22.50
CA LEU A 73 9.95 4.03 -21.38
C LEU A 73 9.42 4.78 -20.15
N PRO A 74 8.82 5.99 -20.26
CA PRO A 74 8.29 6.69 -19.09
C PRO A 74 7.26 5.87 -18.32
N PHE A 75 6.40 5.14 -19.02
CA PHE A 75 5.36 4.29 -18.42
C PHE A 75 5.94 3.03 -17.78
N LEU A 76 6.99 2.46 -18.36
CA LEU A 76 7.70 1.32 -17.76
C LEU A 76 8.45 1.74 -16.50
N ILE A 77 9.08 2.91 -16.51
CA ILE A 77 9.77 3.47 -15.35
C ILE A 77 8.76 3.73 -14.22
N THR A 78 7.61 4.36 -14.52
CA THR A 78 6.57 4.61 -13.51
C THR A 78 5.99 3.29 -12.96
N ALA A 79 5.77 2.28 -13.80
CA ALA A 79 5.33 0.95 -13.37
C ALA A 79 6.35 0.28 -12.43
N ALA A 80 7.65 0.35 -12.76
CA ALA A 80 8.72 -0.20 -11.93
C ALA A 80 8.77 0.51 -10.55
N PHE A 81 8.70 1.84 -10.53
CA PHE A 81 8.68 2.60 -9.28
C PHE A 81 7.43 2.29 -8.43
N ALA A 82 6.25 2.21 -9.05
CA ALA A 82 5.01 1.87 -8.35
C ALA A 82 5.08 0.45 -7.76
N GLY A 83 5.59 -0.52 -8.54
CA GLY A 83 5.79 -1.89 -8.08
C GLY A 83 6.77 -2.00 -6.91
N LEU A 84 7.90 -1.27 -6.99
CA LEU A 84 8.90 -1.25 -5.93
C LEU A 84 8.36 -0.60 -4.63
N ARG A 85 7.59 0.50 -4.75
CA ARG A 85 6.91 1.11 -3.60
C ARG A 85 5.91 0.14 -2.96
N ALA A 86 5.09 -0.54 -3.76
CA ALA A 86 4.14 -1.53 -3.27
C ALA A 86 4.84 -2.70 -2.56
N ALA A 87 5.95 -3.21 -3.11
CA ALA A 87 6.75 -4.26 -2.49
C ALA A 87 7.34 -3.82 -1.14
N ARG A 88 7.90 -2.60 -1.07
CA ARG A 88 8.43 -2.04 0.18
C ARG A 88 7.36 -1.88 1.25
N ARG A 89 6.16 -1.38 0.91
CA ARG A 89 5.03 -1.25 1.85
C ARG A 89 4.61 -2.60 2.42
N ARG A 90 4.49 -3.61 1.57
CA ARG A 90 4.15 -4.98 1.99
C ARG A 90 5.22 -5.57 2.90
N GLY A 91 6.49 -5.45 2.51
CA GLY A 91 7.61 -5.91 3.32
C GLY A 91 7.70 -5.23 4.67
N LEU A 92 7.41 -3.92 4.73
CA LEU A 92 7.38 -3.16 5.99
C LEU A 92 6.32 -3.72 6.94
N LEU A 93 5.11 -3.99 6.47
CA LEU A 93 4.03 -4.55 7.28
C LEU A 93 4.35 -6.00 7.71
N ASP A 94 4.85 -6.81 6.80
CA ASP A 94 5.13 -8.22 7.06
C ASP A 94 6.32 -8.43 8.01
N SER A 95 7.19 -7.43 8.16
CA SER A 95 8.34 -7.46 9.08
C SER A 95 7.98 -7.11 10.54
N GLN A 96 6.79 -6.53 10.79
CA GLN A 96 6.43 -6.12 12.14
C GLN A 96 6.13 -7.31 13.04
N ARG A 97 6.64 -7.24 14.28
CA ARG A 97 6.49 -8.28 15.30
C ARG A 97 6.15 -7.66 16.65
N GLY A 98 4.88 -7.20 16.77
CA GLY A 98 4.40 -6.60 18.00
C GLY A 98 4.68 -5.11 18.15
N LEU A 99 4.26 -4.57 19.29
CA LEU A 99 4.20 -3.13 19.56
C LEU A 99 5.57 -2.42 19.53
N GLU A 100 6.63 -3.10 19.98
CA GLU A 100 7.97 -2.49 20.04
C GLU A 100 8.52 -2.17 18.65
N THR A 101 8.28 -3.06 17.67
CA THR A 101 8.72 -2.80 16.30
C THR A 101 7.92 -1.66 15.67
N LEU A 102 6.62 -1.52 16.01
CA LEU A 102 5.78 -0.41 15.56
C LEU A 102 6.26 0.94 16.14
N ARG A 103 6.68 0.95 17.40
CA ARG A 103 7.23 2.14 18.08
C ARG A 103 8.60 2.56 17.53
N ALA A 104 9.36 1.62 16.97
CA ALA A 104 10.67 1.88 16.38
C ALA A 104 10.62 2.51 14.99
N LEU A 105 9.49 2.44 14.30
CA LEU A 105 9.33 2.97 12.94
C LEU A 105 9.60 4.48 12.86
N SER A 106 10.02 4.95 11.69
CA SER A 106 9.96 6.38 11.37
C SER A 106 8.51 6.85 11.28
N TRP A 107 8.26 8.17 11.35
CA TRP A 107 6.91 8.72 11.18
C TRP A 107 6.29 8.30 9.84
N GLN A 108 7.02 8.48 8.77
CA GLN A 108 6.58 8.13 7.41
C GLN A 108 6.31 6.63 7.23
N ASP A 109 7.14 5.78 7.85
CA ASP A 109 6.93 4.33 7.77
C ASP A 109 5.73 3.89 8.60
N PHE A 110 5.43 4.60 9.70
CA PHE A 110 4.24 4.37 10.50
C PHE A 110 2.95 4.68 9.71
N GLU A 111 2.89 5.83 9.02
CA GLU A 111 1.76 6.18 8.15
C GLU A 111 1.59 5.18 7.00
N ARG A 112 2.69 4.81 6.33
CA ARG A 112 2.68 3.81 5.25
C ARG A 112 2.19 2.46 5.72
N LEU A 113 2.61 2.04 6.92
CA LEU A 113 2.19 0.78 7.53
C LEU A 113 0.68 0.79 7.81
N VAL A 114 0.17 1.86 8.42
CA VAL A 114 -1.26 2.02 8.67
C VAL A 114 -2.04 1.99 7.36
N GLY A 115 -1.59 2.72 6.35
CA GLY A 115 -2.20 2.72 5.02
C GLY A 115 -2.23 1.32 4.39
N GLU A 116 -1.11 0.56 4.47
CA GLU A 116 -1.06 -0.81 3.94
C GLU A 116 -1.97 -1.76 4.72
N ALA A 117 -2.09 -1.61 6.04
CA ALA A 117 -2.99 -2.43 6.86
C ALA A 117 -4.45 -2.24 6.44
N TYR A 118 -4.88 -1.00 6.17
CA TYR A 118 -6.23 -0.72 5.69
C TYR A 118 -6.43 -1.15 4.23
N ARG A 119 -5.42 -1.06 3.36
CA ARG A 119 -5.48 -1.64 1.99
C ARG A 119 -5.76 -3.14 2.02
N ARG A 120 -5.08 -3.87 2.90
CA ARG A 120 -5.31 -5.32 3.08
C ARG A 120 -6.69 -5.65 3.65
N ARG A 121 -7.33 -4.70 4.34
CA ARG A 121 -8.73 -4.78 4.77
C ARG A 121 -9.74 -4.44 3.67
N GLY A 122 -9.28 -4.12 2.47
CA GLY A 122 -10.16 -3.83 1.33
C GLY A 122 -10.54 -2.37 1.16
N TYR A 123 -9.91 -1.43 1.88
CA TYR A 123 -10.11 0.00 1.66
C TYR A 123 -9.24 0.49 0.49
N ALA A 124 -9.78 1.37 -0.34
CA ALA A 124 -8.96 2.23 -1.19
C ALA A 124 -8.35 3.32 -0.29
N VAL A 125 -7.02 3.48 -0.34
CA VAL A 125 -6.28 4.36 0.56
C VAL A 125 -5.56 5.42 -0.25
N GLU A 126 -5.90 6.68 0.04
CA GLU A 126 -5.23 7.88 -0.46
C GLU A 126 -4.34 8.45 0.65
N GLU A 127 -3.06 8.68 0.35
CA GLU A 127 -2.11 9.35 1.27
C GLU A 127 -2.28 10.86 1.08
N VAL A 128 -2.90 11.54 2.06
CA VAL A 128 -3.21 12.99 1.99
C VAL A 128 -2.06 13.83 2.54
N GLY A 129 -1.27 13.25 3.45
CA GLY A 129 -0.20 13.91 4.17
C GLY A 129 1.07 14.09 3.36
N GLY A 130 1.28 15.30 2.87
CA GLY A 130 2.60 15.85 2.60
C GLY A 130 2.76 17.06 3.49
N SER A 131 3.78 17.13 4.35
CA SER A 131 4.31 18.28 5.12
C SER A 131 3.47 19.57 5.24
N SER A 132 2.16 19.51 5.07
CA SER A 132 1.28 20.67 5.19
C SER A 132 0.83 20.77 6.64
N PRO A 133 0.98 21.94 7.28
CA PRO A 133 0.53 22.15 8.66
C PRO A 133 -0.99 22.14 8.81
N ASP A 134 -1.72 21.90 7.74
CA ASP A 134 -3.13 22.19 7.61
C ASP A 134 -3.99 20.95 7.72
N GLY A 135 -4.44 20.66 8.94
CA GLY A 135 -5.63 19.85 9.17
C GLY A 135 -5.46 18.41 9.68
N GLY A 136 -4.25 17.89 9.86
CA GLY A 136 -4.03 16.64 10.65
C GLY A 136 -4.59 15.36 10.03
N VAL A 137 -5.00 15.33 8.75
CA VAL A 137 -5.39 14.10 8.04
C VAL A 137 -4.18 13.53 7.31
N ASP A 138 -3.77 12.32 7.68
CA ASP A 138 -2.65 11.64 7.04
C ASP A 138 -3.10 10.73 5.90
N LEU A 139 -4.26 10.05 6.10
CA LEU A 139 -4.83 9.14 5.11
C LEU A 139 -6.33 9.37 4.93
N ALA A 140 -6.83 9.24 3.71
CA ALA A 140 -8.24 9.10 3.40
C ALA A 140 -8.53 7.68 2.93
N LEU A 141 -9.51 7.03 3.56
CA LEU A 141 -9.94 5.67 3.25
C LEU A 141 -11.29 5.72 2.57
N TYR A 142 -11.45 4.93 1.53
CA TYR A 142 -12.72 4.83 0.80
C TYR A 142 -13.19 3.37 0.74
N THR A 143 -14.45 3.13 1.08
CA THR A 143 -15.11 1.85 0.92
C THR A 143 -16.60 2.06 0.65
N GLY A 144 -17.16 1.41 -0.37
CA GLY A 144 -18.57 1.56 -0.73
C GLY A 144 -19.00 3.02 -0.98
N GLY A 145 -18.12 3.88 -1.50
CA GLY A 145 -18.39 5.30 -1.72
C GLY A 145 -18.28 6.18 -0.47
N ARG A 146 -18.00 5.61 0.70
CA ARG A 146 -17.91 6.32 2.00
C ARG A 146 -16.47 6.73 2.28
N LYS A 147 -16.29 8.00 2.69
CA LYS A 147 -14.99 8.55 3.08
C LYS A 147 -14.79 8.41 4.58
N THR A 148 -13.62 7.92 4.99
CA THR A 148 -13.14 7.91 6.38
C THR A 148 -11.78 8.62 6.42
N VAL A 149 -11.61 9.59 7.30
CA VAL A 149 -10.33 10.28 7.50
C VAL A 149 -9.55 9.59 8.61
N VAL A 150 -8.23 9.49 8.43
CA VAL A 150 -7.34 8.88 9.42
C VAL A 150 -6.26 9.87 9.80
N GLN A 151 -6.06 10.02 11.10
CA GLN A 151 -4.93 10.73 11.67
C GLN A 151 -4.03 9.75 12.39
N CYS A 152 -2.75 9.79 12.09
CA CYS A 152 -1.72 8.97 12.70
C CYS A 152 -0.88 9.80 13.67
N LYS A 153 -0.57 9.27 14.85
CA LYS A 153 0.30 9.95 15.81
C LYS A 153 1.25 8.94 16.45
N ARG A 154 2.51 8.96 16.01
CA ARG A 154 3.53 8.10 16.58
C ARG A 154 4.11 8.72 17.86
N TRP A 155 3.65 8.26 19.00
CA TRP A 155 4.20 8.67 20.30
C TRP A 155 4.73 7.46 21.05
N ARG A 156 5.99 7.52 21.51
CA ARG A 156 6.62 6.41 22.20
C ARG A 156 6.11 6.24 23.65
N THR A 157 5.73 7.32 24.31
CA THR A 157 5.39 7.33 25.74
C THR A 157 4.22 8.23 26.10
N ALA A 158 3.69 9.04 25.19
CA ALA A 158 2.66 10.01 25.49
C ALA A 158 1.24 9.46 25.23
N GLN A 159 0.30 9.92 26.04
CA GLN A 159 -1.11 9.68 25.87
C GLN A 159 -1.72 10.73 24.96
N VAL A 160 -2.61 10.30 24.06
CA VAL A 160 -3.41 11.20 23.23
C VAL A 160 -4.57 11.75 24.05
N GLY A 161 -4.56 13.05 24.26
CA GLY A 161 -5.60 13.76 25.00
C GLY A 161 -6.85 14.04 24.17
N VAL A 162 -7.93 14.41 24.84
CA VAL A 162 -9.24 14.70 24.23
C VAL A 162 -9.21 15.86 23.24
N SER A 163 -8.30 16.82 23.38
CA SER A 163 -8.17 17.97 22.46
C SER A 163 -7.90 17.54 21.03
N LEU A 164 -6.95 16.62 20.82
CA LEU A 164 -6.60 16.11 19.51
C LEU A 164 -7.73 15.27 18.90
N VAL A 165 -8.49 14.54 19.72
CA VAL A 165 -9.63 13.76 19.25
C VAL A 165 -10.80 14.68 18.83
N ARG A 166 -10.98 15.81 19.54
CA ARG A 166 -11.96 16.85 19.16
C ARG A 166 -11.54 17.56 17.86
N GLU A 167 -10.27 17.83 17.69
CA GLU A 167 -9.71 18.39 16.45
C GLU A 167 -10.00 17.48 15.26
N LEU A 168 -9.68 16.19 15.36
CA LEU A 168 -9.98 15.21 14.33
C LEU A 168 -11.48 15.13 14.02
N TYR A 169 -12.34 15.23 15.06
CA TYR A 169 -13.79 15.26 14.85
C TYR A 169 -14.22 16.49 14.03
N GLY A 170 -13.64 17.65 14.32
CA GLY A 170 -13.87 18.87 13.54
C GLY A 170 -13.41 18.72 12.08
N VAL A 171 -12.24 18.15 11.86
CA VAL A 171 -11.70 17.85 10.53
C VAL A 171 -12.59 16.87 9.77
N MET A 172 -13.06 15.79 10.42
CA MET A 172 -14.01 14.84 9.84
C MET A 172 -15.24 15.55 9.28
N VAL A 173 -15.82 16.47 10.05
CA VAL A 173 -17.01 17.23 9.63
C VAL A 173 -16.68 18.17 8.47
N ALA A 174 -15.55 18.87 8.54
CA ALA A 174 -15.10 19.79 7.49
C ALA A 174 -14.83 19.07 6.15
N GLU A 175 -14.23 17.88 6.22
CA GLU A 175 -13.92 17.01 5.08
C GLU A 175 -15.14 16.20 4.58
N LYS A 176 -16.31 16.39 5.19
CA LYS A 176 -17.56 15.64 4.90
C LYS A 176 -17.34 14.12 4.92
N ALA A 177 -16.45 13.66 5.81
CA ALA A 177 -16.23 12.25 6.02
C ALA A 177 -17.29 11.66 6.96
N GLU A 178 -17.70 10.42 6.71
CA GLU A 178 -18.69 9.74 7.56
C GLU A 178 -18.09 9.22 8.87
N ARG A 179 -16.78 8.96 8.87
CA ARG A 179 -16.04 8.43 10.02
C ARG A 179 -14.66 9.05 10.12
N ALA A 180 -14.09 9.02 11.32
CA ALA A 180 -12.70 9.31 11.52
C ALA A 180 -12.04 8.25 12.40
N ILE A 181 -10.77 7.96 12.12
CA ILE A 181 -9.95 7.00 12.86
C ILE A 181 -8.71 7.74 13.36
N PHE A 182 -8.47 7.68 14.66
CA PHE A 182 -7.23 8.18 15.25
C PHE A 182 -6.34 6.98 15.58
N VAL A 183 -5.17 6.88 14.95
CA VAL A 183 -4.22 5.79 15.15
C VAL A 183 -3.01 6.30 15.92
N THR A 184 -2.65 5.64 17.02
CA THR A 184 -1.42 5.97 17.77
C THR A 184 -0.63 4.72 18.12
N SER A 185 0.69 4.87 18.27
CA SER A 185 1.55 3.83 18.89
C SER A 185 1.57 3.91 20.42
N GLY A 186 0.92 4.94 21.01
CA GLY A 186 0.73 5.14 22.44
C GLY A 186 -0.66 4.67 22.91
N THR A 187 -1.21 5.40 23.87
CA THR A 187 -2.54 5.15 24.46
C THR A 187 -3.40 6.41 24.41
N PHE A 188 -4.68 6.28 24.68
CA PHE A 188 -5.62 7.40 24.80
C PHE A 188 -5.97 7.67 26.26
N THR A 189 -6.20 8.95 26.62
CA THR A 189 -6.70 9.30 27.94
C THR A 189 -8.14 8.82 28.11
N GLY A 190 -8.59 8.66 29.38
CA GLY A 190 -9.98 8.31 29.69
C GLY A 190 -10.98 9.31 29.12
N GLU A 191 -10.66 10.61 29.12
CA GLU A 191 -11.49 11.67 28.53
C GLU A 191 -11.58 11.56 27.00
N ALA A 192 -10.48 11.20 26.32
CA ALA A 192 -10.48 10.97 24.88
C ALA A 192 -11.41 9.82 24.51
N ASN A 193 -11.32 8.70 25.25
CA ASN A 193 -12.18 7.54 25.07
C ASN A 193 -13.66 7.89 25.36
N ALA A 194 -13.92 8.66 26.42
CA ALA A 194 -15.28 9.11 26.78
C ALA A 194 -15.87 10.01 25.68
N PHE A 195 -15.07 10.91 25.11
CA PHE A 195 -15.51 11.79 24.04
C PHE A 195 -15.87 11.03 22.75
N ALA A 196 -15.08 10.00 22.39
CA ALA A 196 -15.32 9.21 21.17
C ALA A 196 -16.59 8.33 21.25
N ARG A 197 -17.04 7.96 22.45
CA ARG A 197 -18.24 7.13 22.63
C ARG A 197 -19.46 7.76 21.98
N GLY A 198 -20.20 6.97 21.21
CA GLY A 198 -21.42 7.40 20.52
C GLY A 198 -21.20 8.34 19.33
N LYS A 199 -19.95 8.56 18.93
CA LYS A 199 -19.58 9.33 17.73
C LYS A 199 -18.97 8.42 16.67
N PRO A 200 -18.96 8.84 15.40
CA PRO A 200 -18.32 8.09 14.32
C PRO A 200 -16.78 8.21 14.37
N LEU A 201 -16.23 8.03 15.57
CA LEU A 201 -14.80 8.09 15.88
C LEU A 201 -14.30 6.73 16.35
N GLU A 202 -13.25 6.24 15.72
CA GLU A 202 -12.54 5.03 16.12
C GLU A 202 -11.16 5.42 16.68
N LEU A 203 -10.84 4.96 17.87
CA LEU A 203 -9.55 5.18 18.50
C LEU A 203 -8.77 3.87 18.48
N VAL A 204 -7.65 3.86 17.76
CA VAL A 204 -6.76 2.70 17.61
C VAL A 204 -5.46 2.99 18.34
N ASP A 205 -5.31 2.44 19.53
CA ASP A 205 -4.08 2.53 20.32
C ASP A 205 -3.01 1.54 19.82
N GLY A 206 -1.84 1.56 20.47
CA GLY A 206 -0.73 0.71 20.03
C GLY A 206 -1.03 -0.79 20.10
N GLU A 207 -1.82 -1.24 21.06
CA GLU A 207 -2.20 -2.66 21.18
C GLU A 207 -3.23 -3.05 20.12
N ALA A 208 -4.24 -2.21 19.89
CA ALA A 208 -5.22 -2.41 18.84
C ALA A 208 -4.56 -2.38 17.45
N LEU A 209 -3.58 -1.49 17.25
CA LEU A 209 -2.80 -1.43 16.01
C LEU A 209 -1.97 -2.71 15.80
N ALA A 210 -1.31 -3.21 16.85
CA ALA A 210 -0.54 -4.46 16.74
C ALA A 210 -1.45 -5.63 16.32
N LYS A 211 -2.63 -5.77 16.94
CA LYS A 211 -3.64 -6.79 16.57
C LYS A 211 -4.14 -6.59 15.14
N LEU A 212 -4.36 -5.34 14.72
CA LEU A 212 -4.77 -5.01 13.36
C LEU A 212 -3.72 -5.46 12.35
N VAL A 213 -2.45 -5.18 12.61
CA VAL A 213 -1.32 -5.57 11.76
C VAL A 213 -1.18 -7.10 11.69
N GLU A 214 -1.23 -7.78 12.84
CA GLU A 214 -1.18 -9.25 12.90
C GLU A 214 -2.34 -9.90 12.12
N GLY A 215 -3.54 -9.34 12.23
CA GLY A 215 -4.74 -9.87 11.54
C GLY A 215 -4.70 -9.74 10.02
N VAL A 216 -3.85 -8.87 9.47
CA VAL A 216 -3.70 -8.68 8.02
C VAL A 216 -2.37 -9.20 7.47
N GLN A 217 -1.46 -9.67 8.34
CA GLN A 217 -0.25 -10.37 7.91
C GLN A 217 -0.58 -11.75 7.35
N PRO A 218 0.18 -12.23 6.34
CA PRO A 218 0.05 -13.61 5.89
C PRO A 218 0.26 -14.56 7.07
N SER A 219 -0.65 -15.50 7.25
CA SER A 219 -0.54 -16.48 8.34
C SER A 219 0.83 -17.13 8.33
N LYS A 220 1.46 -17.29 9.49
CA LYS A 220 2.78 -17.96 9.64
C LYS A 220 2.80 -19.33 8.98
N THR A 221 1.64 -20.00 8.91
CA THR A 221 1.46 -21.28 8.23
C THR A 221 1.70 -21.19 6.73
N MET A 222 1.30 -20.10 6.07
CA MET A 222 1.57 -19.89 4.65
C MET A 222 3.03 -19.50 4.39
N GLN A 223 3.65 -18.73 5.28
CA GLN A 223 5.08 -18.39 5.16
C GLN A 223 5.99 -19.60 5.38
N ALA A 224 5.61 -20.52 6.31
CA ALA A 224 6.31 -21.78 6.48
C ALA A 224 6.15 -22.73 5.27
N ALA A 225 4.99 -22.67 4.59
CA ALA A 225 4.74 -23.47 3.38
C ALA A 225 5.51 -22.98 2.14
N THR A 226 5.91 -21.69 2.11
CA THR A 226 6.72 -21.12 1.03
C THR A 226 8.21 -21.07 1.33
N ALA A 227 8.62 -21.30 2.58
CA ALA A 227 10.03 -21.41 2.95
C ALA A 227 10.58 -22.76 2.45
N THR A 228 11.31 -22.73 1.34
CA THR A 228 12.06 -23.89 0.85
C THR A 228 13.01 -24.37 1.95
N PRO A 229 12.88 -25.59 2.50
CA PRO A 229 13.75 -26.03 3.58
C PRO A 229 15.20 -26.13 3.10
N ALA A 230 16.15 -25.87 3.99
CA ALA A 230 17.56 -26.07 3.70
C ALA A 230 17.90 -27.57 3.72
N CYS A 231 18.74 -28.00 2.80
CA CYS A 231 19.20 -29.39 2.71
C CYS A 231 20.00 -29.79 3.96
N PRO A 232 19.66 -30.89 4.65
CA PRO A 232 20.37 -31.31 5.86
C PRO A 232 21.81 -31.76 5.62
N LYS A 233 22.20 -32.04 4.37
CA LYS A 233 23.56 -32.46 4.02
C LYS A 233 24.47 -31.34 3.56
N CYS A 234 23.95 -30.36 2.80
CA CYS A 234 24.80 -29.32 2.18
C CYS A 234 24.30 -27.89 2.43
N GLY A 235 23.22 -27.69 3.16
CA GLY A 235 22.64 -26.37 3.43
C GLY A 235 21.97 -25.69 2.21
N GLY A 236 22.05 -26.27 1.01
CA GLY A 236 21.49 -25.71 -0.21
C GLY A 236 19.96 -25.80 -0.27
N GLU A 237 19.37 -25.14 -1.25
CA GLU A 237 17.92 -25.16 -1.49
C GLU A 237 17.40 -26.56 -1.81
N MET A 238 16.19 -26.87 -1.33
CA MET A 238 15.51 -28.13 -1.65
C MET A 238 14.35 -27.85 -2.60
N VAL A 239 13.99 -28.85 -3.42
CA VAL A 239 12.85 -28.81 -4.33
C VAL A 239 11.88 -29.93 -3.99
N GLN A 240 10.58 -29.64 -4.06
CA GLN A 240 9.54 -30.64 -3.82
C GLN A 240 9.48 -31.62 -5.00
N ARG A 241 9.48 -32.92 -4.71
CA ARG A 241 9.43 -34.00 -5.69
C ARG A 241 8.40 -35.03 -5.28
N ILE A 242 7.89 -35.79 -6.25
CA ILE A 242 6.97 -36.91 -6.02
C ILE A 242 7.77 -38.21 -6.21
N ALA A 243 7.70 -39.10 -5.24
CA ALA A 243 8.33 -40.40 -5.31
C ALA A 243 7.66 -41.24 -6.40
N LYS A 244 8.43 -41.67 -7.40
CA LYS A 244 7.90 -42.46 -8.53
C LYS A 244 7.97 -43.99 -8.31
N ARG A 245 8.74 -44.44 -7.34
CA ARG A 245 8.99 -45.90 -7.10
C ARG A 245 9.15 -46.17 -5.60
N GLY A 246 8.91 -47.44 -5.18
CA GLY A 246 9.09 -47.91 -3.81
C GLY A 246 7.86 -47.71 -2.92
N ALA A 247 7.98 -48.07 -1.62
CA ALA A 247 6.90 -47.99 -0.63
C ALA A 247 6.32 -46.59 -0.40
N GLN A 248 6.99 -45.54 -0.87
CA GLN A 248 6.57 -44.13 -0.78
C GLN A 248 6.09 -43.56 -2.11
N ALA A 249 5.83 -44.39 -3.13
CA ALA A 249 5.34 -43.97 -4.43
C ALA A 249 4.06 -43.10 -4.29
N GLY A 250 4.01 -41.96 -4.96
CA GLY A 250 2.92 -41.00 -4.88
C GLY A 250 3.03 -39.97 -3.76
N LYS A 251 3.92 -40.14 -2.78
CA LYS A 251 4.12 -39.13 -1.72
C LYS A 251 5.10 -38.07 -2.14
N THR A 252 4.85 -36.86 -1.67
CA THR A 252 5.74 -35.70 -1.86
C THR A 252 6.88 -35.72 -0.83
N PHE A 253 8.07 -35.34 -1.27
CA PHE A 253 9.25 -35.18 -0.41
C PHE A 253 10.11 -34.01 -0.92
N TRP A 254 10.95 -33.50 -0.07
CA TRP A 254 11.94 -32.49 -0.43
C TRP A 254 13.26 -33.16 -0.81
N GLY A 255 13.72 -32.91 -2.03
CA GLY A 255 15.02 -33.38 -2.53
C GLY A 255 15.96 -32.20 -2.75
N CYS A 256 17.26 -32.39 -2.48
CA CYS A 256 18.25 -31.35 -2.72
C CYS A 256 18.27 -30.93 -4.21
N ARG A 257 18.35 -29.62 -4.47
CA ARG A 257 18.49 -29.08 -5.84
C ARG A 257 19.76 -29.53 -6.55
N LEU A 258 20.81 -29.78 -5.79
CA LEU A 258 22.11 -30.22 -6.30
C LEU A 258 22.20 -31.72 -6.61
N TYR A 259 21.08 -32.46 -6.58
CA TYR A 259 21.09 -33.86 -7.01
C TYR A 259 21.56 -34.00 -8.46
N PRO A 260 22.46 -34.95 -8.82
CA PRO A 260 22.96 -36.08 -8.01
C PRO A 260 24.20 -35.77 -7.13
N LYS A 261 24.75 -34.55 -7.14
CA LYS A 261 25.94 -34.20 -6.32
C LYS A 261 25.64 -34.23 -4.81
N CYS A 262 24.40 -33.98 -4.42
CA CYS A 262 23.97 -34.08 -3.03
C CYS A 262 22.66 -34.89 -2.92
N HIS A 263 22.67 -35.91 -2.10
CA HIS A 263 21.52 -36.83 -1.86
C HIS A 263 20.73 -36.43 -0.60
N GLY A 264 20.64 -35.15 -0.22
CA GLY A 264 19.85 -34.70 0.91
C GLY A 264 18.36 -34.81 0.63
N VAL A 265 17.62 -35.43 1.54
CA VAL A 265 16.16 -35.64 1.48
C VAL A 265 15.55 -35.23 2.81
N ARG A 266 14.33 -34.67 2.76
CA ARG A 266 13.44 -34.40 3.90
C ARG A 266 12.03 -34.87 3.55
N ASP A 267 11.32 -35.43 4.53
CA ASP A 267 9.93 -35.81 4.36
C ASP A 267 9.08 -34.54 4.11
N GLY A 268 8.15 -34.63 3.15
CA GLY A 268 7.18 -33.59 2.89
C GLY A 268 6.00 -33.81 3.87
N THR A 269 5.92 -32.96 4.90
CA THR A 269 4.70 -32.82 5.72
C THR A 269 3.79 -31.80 5.06
#